data_85b141e763e2e04c43265f04269d97e5
#
_entry.id   85b141e763e2e04c43265f04269d97e5
#
_cell.length_a   1.000
_cell.length_b   1.000
_cell.length_c   1.000
_cell.angle_alpha   90.00
_cell.angle_beta   90.00
_cell.angle_gamma   90.00
#
_symmetry.space_group_name_H-M   'P 1'
#
loop_
_entity.id
_entity.type
_entity.pdbx_description
1 polymer ?
#
loop_
_entity_poly.entity_id
_entity_poly.type
_entity_poly.pdbx_seq_one_letter_code
_entity_poly.pdbx_strand_id
1 'polypeptide(L)'
;MKTQKNARERLIRYSILVAVMCVLTFFCSTTIHATVSSKANVDHVEGTSEAKTQDPDSPQDFQFNISSNAGSTSLSASMKMLLVLTVLSLAPFIIIMVTSFTRIIVVLHFLRSALGTQTTPPNQVLIGLALFLTLFIMSPVMTQINTDCIQPYEAGEMTQEEALNAGLKPIRTFMFKQTNRKDIKLFMQIESQKDDVTVEKVDDIKTAVLIPAFMISELRTAFIIGFLIYLPFIIIDMVVASTLMSMGMMMLPPTTISMPFKILLFVLADGWNLVIGQVVKTFY
;
A
#
# COMPACT_ATOMS: atom_id res chain seq x y z
N MET A 1 23.51 21.65 23.32
CA MET A 1 22.31 20.79 23.24
C MET A 1 21.48 20.96 21.95
N LYS A 2 21.42 22.12 21.28
CA LYS A 2 20.65 22.31 20.03
C LYS A 2 21.22 21.60 18.78
N THR A 3 22.52 21.41 18.70
CA THR A 3 23.23 20.81 17.56
C THR A 3 23.05 19.30 17.47
N GLN A 4 22.90 18.58 18.58
CA GLN A 4 22.64 17.13 18.59
C GLN A 4 21.21 16.79 18.18
N LYS A 5 20.22 17.64 18.47
CA LYS A 5 18.82 17.45 18.09
C LYS A 5 18.67 17.52 16.57
N ASN A 6 19.34 18.46 15.91
CA ASN A 6 19.31 18.61 14.45
C ASN A 6 20.04 17.47 13.70
N ALA A 7 21.07 16.87 14.30
CA ALA A 7 21.76 15.72 13.72
C ALA A 7 20.89 14.45 13.78
N ARG A 8 20.16 14.24 14.90
CA ARG A 8 19.21 13.13 15.06
C ARG A 8 18.01 13.22 14.09
N GLU A 9 17.43 14.41 13.94
CA GLU A 9 16.33 14.61 12.97
C GLU A 9 16.77 14.35 11.53
N ARG A 10 18.00 14.70 11.18
CA ARG A 10 18.58 14.39 9.87
C ARG A 10 18.79 12.89 9.69
N LEU A 11 19.28 12.18 10.71
CA LEU A 11 19.45 10.72 10.67
C LEU A 11 18.11 9.97 10.52
N ILE A 12 17.07 10.40 11.22
CA ILE A 12 15.72 9.82 11.10
C ILE A 12 15.15 10.08 9.70
N ARG A 13 15.31 11.28 9.15
CA ARG A 13 14.90 11.59 7.76
C ARG A 13 15.66 10.75 6.73
N TYR A 14 16.96 10.53 6.93
CA TYR A 14 17.76 9.65 6.06
C TYR A 14 17.35 8.18 6.21
N SER A 15 17.04 7.71 7.42
CA SER A 15 16.56 6.34 7.64
C SER A 15 15.21 6.10 6.98
N ILE A 16 14.27 7.04 7.06
CA ILE A 16 12.98 6.98 6.37
C ILE A 16 13.19 7.00 4.84
N LEU A 17 14.09 7.85 4.35
CA LEU A 17 14.40 7.94 2.91
C LEU A 17 15.04 6.66 2.39
N VAL A 18 15.93 6.02 3.15
CA VAL A 18 16.54 4.73 2.84
C VAL A 18 15.50 3.61 2.87
N ALA A 19 14.61 3.59 3.87
CA ALA A 19 13.51 2.62 3.94
C ALA A 19 12.55 2.74 2.74
N VAL A 20 12.21 3.97 2.33
CA VAL A 20 11.40 4.22 1.13
C VAL A 20 12.14 3.81 -0.14
N MET A 21 13.44 4.07 -0.24
CA MET A 21 14.27 3.61 -1.35
C MET A 21 14.35 2.07 -1.41
N CYS A 22 14.50 1.39 -0.27
CA CYS A 22 14.48 -0.08 -0.20
C CYS A 22 13.12 -0.66 -0.62
N VAL A 23 12.01 -0.05 -0.22
CA VAL A 23 10.67 -0.45 -0.66
C VAL A 23 10.50 -0.23 -2.16
N LEU A 24 10.98 0.89 -2.70
CA LEU A 24 10.93 1.19 -4.14
C LEU A 24 11.82 0.23 -4.96
N THR A 25 13.02 -0.10 -4.48
CA THR A 25 13.91 -1.06 -5.16
C THR A 25 13.37 -2.49 -5.10
N PHE A 26 12.75 -2.88 -3.99
CA PHE A 26 12.09 -4.18 -3.87
C PHE A 26 10.88 -4.32 -4.81
N PHE A 27 10.09 -3.25 -4.97
CA PHE A 27 8.97 -3.23 -5.92
C PHE A 27 9.44 -3.24 -7.39
N CYS A 28 10.58 -2.63 -7.70
CA CYS A 28 11.17 -2.65 -9.03
C CYS A 28 11.78 -4.03 -9.39
N SER A 29 12.25 -4.78 -8.38
CA SER A 29 12.90 -6.08 -8.57
C SER A 29 11.92 -7.21 -8.90
N THR A 30 10.65 -7.11 -8.50
CA THR A 30 9.64 -8.16 -8.73
C THR A 30 9.10 -8.20 -10.16
N THR A 31 9.36 -7.20 -10.99
CA THR A 31 8.89 -7.13 -12.38
C THR A 31 9.87 -7.73 -13.41
N ILE A 32 11.07 -8.16 -13.01
CA ILE A 32 12.10 -8.65 -13.94
C ILE A 32 12.15 -10.19 -14.08
N HIS A 33 11.45 -10.97 -13.24
CA HIS A 33 11.54 -12.43 -13.26
C HIS A 33 10.41 -13.18 -13.99
N ALA A 34 9.69 -12.55 -14.92
CA ALA A 34 8.64 -13.21 -15.70
C ALA A 34 8.98 -13.49 -17.17
N THR A 35 10.24 -13.51 -17.57
CA THR A 35 10.62 -13.91 -18.94
C THR A 35 12.01 -14.54 -19.00
N VAL A 36 12.13 -15.83 -18.66
CA VAL A 36 13.12 -16.74 -19.30
C VAL A 36 12.62 -18.19 -19.18
N SER A 37 11.98 -18.61 -20.26
CA SER A 37 12.38 -19.70 -21.13
C SER A 37 12.29 -21.13 -20.57
N SER A 38 11.20 -21.78 -20.93
CA SER A 38 11.14 -23.21 -21.26
C SER A 38 12.16 -23.53 -22.37
N LYS A 39 13.18 -24.32 -22.06
CA LYS A 39 13.80 -25.27 -23.00
C LYS A 39 14.19 -26.53 -22.23
N ALA A 40 13.40 -27.55 -22.53
CA ALA A 40 13.73 -28.93 -22.23
C ALA A 40 15.04 -29.31 -22.94
N ASN A 41 15.88 -30.06 -22.24
CA ASN A 41 16.64 -31.12 -22.84
C ASN A 41 16.85 -32.25 -21.83
N VAL A 42 16.32 -33.39 -22.20
CA VAL A 42 16.51 -34.72 -21.67
C VAL A 42 17.85 -35.20 -22.22
N ASP A 43 18.69 -35.79 -21.38
CA ASP A 43 19.35 -37.08 -21.66
C ASP A 43 20.30 -37.48 -20.53
N HIS A 44 19.99 -38.64 -20.01
CA HIS A 44 20.79 -39.83 -19.68
C HIS A 44 22.14 -39.75 -18.94
N VAL A 45 22.15 -40.29 -17.72
CA VAL A 45 22.74 -41.62 -17.30
C VAL A 45 24.24 -41.66 -16.87
N GLU A 46 24.38 -42.30 -15.67
CA GLU A 46 25.51 -43.05 -15.13
C GLU A 46 26.76 -42.34 -14.58
N GLY A 47 26.84 -42.41 -13.29
CA GLY A 47 27.79 -43.29 -12.54
C GLY A 47 29.24 -42.84 -12.48
N THR A 48 29.66 -42.68 -11.28
CA THR A 48 30.93 -43.16 -10.66
C THR A 48 31.70 -42.07 -9.89
N SER A 49 32.05 -42.44 -8.70
CA SER A 49 32.93 -41.83 -7.70
C SER A 49 34.21 -41.22 -8.29
N GLU A 50 34.66 -40.10 -7.76
CA GLU A 50 35.93 -39.93 -7.04
C GLU A 50 36.30 -38.47 -6.80
N ALA A 51 36.60 -38.22 -5.53
CA ALA A 51 37.67 -37.41 -4.94
C ALA A 51 38.12 -36.05 -5.49
N LYS A 52 37.95 -35.06 -4.64
CA LYS A 52 38.85 -33.93 -4.32
C LYS A 52 39.49 -33.13 -5.46
N THR A 53 39.11 -31.85 -5.52
CA THR A 53 40.11 -30.77 -5.44
C THR A 53 39.43 -29.48 -4.99
N GLN A 54 39.93 -28.86 -3.93
CA GLN A 54 39.57 -27.54 -3.45
C GLN A 54 40.11 -26.49 -4.42
N ASP A 55 39.24 -25.64 -4.91
CA ASP A 55 39.60 -24.40 -5.58
C ASP A 55 39.09 -23.20 -4.72
N PRO A 56 39.94 -22.23 -4.37
CA PRO A 56 39.65 -21.24 -3.33
C PRO A 56 39.10 -19.90 -3.90
N ASP A 57 38.22 -19.93 -4.92
CA ASP A 57 37.61 -18.70 -5.43
C ASP A 57 36.18 -18.94 -5.94
N SER A 58 35.28 -19.28 -5.02
CA SER A 58 33.84 -19.21 -5.28
C SER A 58 33.19 -18.23 -4.29
N PRO A 59 32.21 -17.44 -4.73
CA PRO A 59 31.51 -16.48 -3.86
C PRO A 59 30.89 -17.25 -2.70
N GLN A 60 31.12 -16.74 -1.49
CA GLN A 60 30.64 -17.35 -0.24
C GLN A 60 29.11 -17.41 -0.28
N ASP A 61 28.58 -18.59 -0.53
CA ASP A 61 27.20 -18.93 -0.20
C ASP A 61 26.98 -18.66 1.28
N PHE A 62 26.06 -17.79 1.56
CA PHE A 62 25.63 -17.44 2.91
C PHE A 62 24.94 -18.67 3.53
N GLN A 63 25.74 -19.63 3.99
CA GLN A 63 25.25 -20.77 4.75
C GLN A 63 24.90 -20.32 6.15
N PHE A 64 23.61 -20.11 6.41
CA PHE A 64 23.06 -19.99 7.75
C PHE A 64 23.23 -21.36 8.44
N ASN A 65 24.41 -21.61 9.00
CA ASN A 65 24.63 -22.74 9.89
C ASN A 65 23.96 -22.46 11.23
N ILE A 66 22.67 -22.79 11.32
CA ILE A 66 21.99 -22.93 12.60
C ILE A 66 22.43 -24.27 13.16
N SER A 67 23.53 -24.29 13.90
CA SER A 67 23.94 -25.45 14.69
C SER A 67 22.90 -25.66 15.79
N SER A 68 21.90 -26.48 15.51
CA SER A 68 20.96 -26.99 16.50
C SER A 68 21.62 -28.07 17.31
N ASN A 69 22.15 -27.69 18.47
CA ASN A 69 22.54 -28.66 19.49
C ASN A 69 21.25 -29.22 20.12
N ALA A 70 21.05 -30.53 19.88
CA ALA A 70 20.22 -31.47 20.59
C ALA A 70 18.73 -31.20 20.91
N GLY A 71 17.88 -32.09 20.42
CA GLY A 71 16.66 -32.54 21.09
C GLY A 71 15.41 -31.69 20.89
N SER A 72 14.38 -32.23 20.23
CA SER A 72 12.93 -31.87 20.21
C SER A 72 12.50 -30.39 20.12
N THR A 73 13.39 -29.41 20.29
CA THR A 73 13.14 -27.97 20.22
C THR A 73 13.44 -27.34 18.84
N SER A 74 14.12 -28.06 17.95
CA SER A 74 14.54 -27.55 16.66
C SER A 74 13.37 -27.29 15.69
N LEU A 75 12.36 -28.13 15.71
CA LEU A 75 11.15 -27.95 14.90
C LEU A 75 10.37 -26.69 15.31
N SER A 76 10.29 -26.42 16.62
CA SER A 76 9.61 -25.21 17.11
C SER A 76 10.36 -23.93 16.76
N ALA A 77 11.68 -23.92 16.75
CA ALA A 77 12.50 -22.78 16.37
C ALA A 77 12.42 -22.50 14.86
N SER A 78 12.50 -23.54 14.03
CA SER A 78 12.33 -23.42 12.58
C SER A 78 10.93 -22.94 12.20
N MET A 79 9.90 -23.46 12.88
CA MET A 79 8.51 -23.00 12.66
C MET A 79 8.32 -21.54 13.10
N LYS A 80 8.91 -21.11 14.23
CA LYS A 80 8.89 -19.70 14.64
C LYS A 80 9.58 -18.81 13.61
N MET A 81 10.74 -19.20 13.10
CA MET A 81 11.46 -18.42 12.11
C MET A 81 10.68 -18.31 10.79
N LEU A 82 10.07 -19.39 10.34
CA LEU A 82 9.21 -19.39 9.15
C LEU A 82 7.98 -18.48 9.34
N LEU A 83 7.35 -18.53 10.52
CA LEU A 83 6.23 -17.67 10.85
C LEU A 83 6.63 -16.19 10.86
N VAL A 84 7.75 -15.83 11.48
CA VAL A 84 8.28 -14.46 11.48
C VAL A 84 8.56 -13.99 10.05
N LEU A 85 9.17 -14.83 9.22
CA LEU A 85 9.46 -14.50 7.84
C LEU A 85 8.18 -14.27 7.02
N THR A 86 7.15 -15.11 7.22
CA THR A 86 5.85 -14.92 6.55
C THR A 86 5.15 -13.64 7.00
N VAL A 87 5.14 -13.33 8.30
CA VAL A 87 4.57 -12.08 8.82
C VAL A 87 5.33 -10.87 8.26
N LEU A 88 6.67 -10.93 8.23
CA LEU A 88 7.49 -9.86 7.69
C LEU A 88 7.24 -9.63 6.19
N SER A 89 7.02 -10.69 5.42
CA SER A 89 6.69 -10.57 3.98
C SER A 89 5.29 -10.00 3.73
N LEU A 90 4.35 -10.18 4.66
CA LEU A 90 2.99 -9.62 4.58
C LEU A 90 2.90 -8.18 5.13
N ALA A 91 3.88 -7.75 5.92
CA ALA A 91 3.87 -6.43 6.56
C ALA A 91 3.63 -5.25 5.59
N PRO A 92 4.28 -5.17 4.40
CA PRO A 92 4.03 -4.10 3.44
C PRO A 92 2.57 -4.02 2.99
N PHE A 93 1.92 -5.16 2.76
CA PHE A 93 0.51 -5.24 2.38
C PHE A 93 -0.39 -4.72 3.49
N ILE A 94 -0.14 -5.12 4.73
CA ILE A 94 -0.92 -4.67 5.88
C ILE A 94 -0.77 -3.17 6.06
N ILE A 95 0.44 -2.61 5.95
CA ILE A 95 0.69 -1.18 6.08
C ILE A 95 -0.08 -0.40 5.01
N ILE A 96 -0.03 -0.83 3.75
CA ILE A 96 -0.78 -0.22 2.65
C ILE A 96 -2.29 -0.23 2.93
N MET A 97 -2.81 -1.36 3.43
CA MET A 97 -4.24 -1.52 3.70
C MET A 97 -4.76 -0.70 4.88
N VAL A 98 -3.94 -0.37 5.87
CA VAL A 98 -4.35 0.41 7.06
C VAL A 98 -4.08 1.90 6.94
N THR A 99 -3.58 2.37 5.78
CA THR A 99 -3.26 3.78 5.52
C THR A 99 -4.22 4.41 4.50
N SER A 100 -4.02 5.69 4.21
CA SER A 100 -4.78 6.42 3.17
C SER A 100 -4.51 5.97 1.73
N PHE A 101 -3.55 5.07 1.51
CA PHE A 101 -3.11 4.64 0.18
C PHE A 101 -4.25 4.10 -0.69
N THR A 102 -5.12 3.27 -0.12
CA THR A 102 -6.21 2.61 -0.86
C THR A 102 -7.15 3.62 -1.51
N ARG A 103 -7.61 4.64 -0.77
CA ARG A 103 -8.48 5.70 -1.31
C ARG A 103 -7.78 6.45 -2.44
N ILE A 104 -6.55 6.87 -2.21
CA ILE A 104 -5.79 7.68 -3.16
C ILE A 104 -5.56 6.93 -4.47
N ILE A 105 -5.06 5.70 -4.40
CA ILE A 105 -4.74 4.93 -5.62
C ILE A 105 -6.00 4.64 -6.45
N VAL A 106 -7.11 4.31 -5.80
CA VAL A 106 -8.38 4.05 -6.49
C VAL A 106 -8.89 5.32 -7.17
N VAL A 107 -8.87 6.47 -6.49
CA VAL A 107 -9.27 7.76 -7.09
C VAL A 107 -8.38 8.13 -8.28
N LEU A 108 -7.07 7.95 -8.19
CA LEU A 108 -6.14 8.22 -9.30
C LEU A 108 -6.40 7.29 -10.50
N HIS A 109 -6.77 6.03 -10.26
CA HIS A 109 -7.18 5.12 -11.34
C HIS A 109 -8.48 5.56 -12.00
N PHE A 110 -9.47 6.02 -11.21
CA PHE A 110 -10.69 6.60 -11.78
C PHE A 110 -10.42 7.84 -12.60
N LEU A 111 -9.54 8.73 -12.13
CA LEU A 111 -9.14 9.93 -12.86
C LEU A 111 -8.54 9.56 -14.23
N ARG A 112 -7.60 8.62 -14.27
CA ARG A 112 -7.01 8.14 -15.52
C ARG A 112 -8.06 7.56 -16.47
N SER A 113 -8.97 6.74 -15.94
CA SER A 113 -10.08 6.17 -16.72
C SER A 113 -11.02 7.24 -17.25
N ALA A 114 -11.34 8.27 -16.45
CA ALA A 114 -12.20 9.37 -16.83
C ALA A 114 -11.63 10.19 -18.00
N LEU A 115 -10.31 10.40 -18.02
CA LEU A 115 -9.59 11.07 -19.12
C LEU A 115 -9.60 10.26 -20.43
N GLY A 116 -9.98 8.97 -20.39
CA GLY A 116 -9.95 8.08 -21.54
C GLY A 116 -8.55 7.57 -21.92
N THR A 117 -7.55 7.87 -21.10
CA THR A 117 -6.18 7.38 -21.30
C THR A 117 -6.02 5.99 -20.72
N GLN A 118 -5.64 4.99 -21.54
CA GLN A 118 -5.49 3.61 -21.09
C GLN A 118 -4.17 3.36 -20.37
N THR A 119 -3.09 4.01 -20.81
CA THR A 119 -1.72 3.73 -20.38
C THR A 119 -0.99 4.92 -19.77
N THR A 120 -1.50 6.14 -19.95
CA THR A 120 -0.85 7.38 -19.48
C THR A 120 -1.71 8.08 -18.44
N PRO A 121 -1.18 8.41 -17.22
CA PRO A 121 0.17 8.09 -16.74
C PRO A 121 0.36 6.58 -16.43
N PRO A 122 1.59 6.05 -16.51
CA PRO A 122 1.91 4.66 -16.16
C PRO A 122 1.54 4.32 -14.72
N ASN A 123 1.23 3.04 -14.44
CA ASN A 123 0.84 2.59 -13.09
C ASN A 123 1.89 2.94 -12.03
N GLN A 124 3.19 2.81 -12.36
CA GLN A 124 4.28 3.13 -11.44
C GLN A 124 4.25 4.59 -10.97
N VAL A 125 3.92 5.53 -11.89
CA VAL A 125 3.79 6.97 -11.55
C VAL A 125 2.61 7.20 -10.61
N LEU A 126 1.46 6.55 -10.86
CA LEU A 126 0.28 6.66 -9.99
C LEU A 126 0.55 6.07 -8.61
N ILE A 127 1.20 4.90 -8.55
CA ILE A 127 1.59 4.26 -7.29
C ILE A 127 2.58 5.14 -6.52
N GLY A 128 3.60 5.68 -7.21
CA GLY A 128 4.57 6.59 -6.61
C GLY A 128 3.91 7.83 -6.03
N LEU A 129 3.02 8.47 -6.80
CA LEU A 129 2.26 9.64 -6.34
C LEU A 129 1.37 9.30 -5.14
N ALA A 130 0.66 8.16 -5.19
CA ALA A 130 -0.17 7.70 -4.08
C ALA A 130 0.64 7.45 -2.81
N LEU A 131 1.85 6.87 -2.92
CA LEU A 131 2.75 6.67 -1.78
C LEU A 131 3.20 8.00 -1.16
N PHE A 132 3.64 8.97 -1.98
CA PHE A 132 4.05 10.29 -1.47
C PHE A 132 2.90 11.02 -0.76
N LEU A 133 1.70 10.99 -1.35
CA LEU A 133 0.52 11.58 -0.73
C LEU A 133 0.15 10.85 0.57
N THR A 134 0.28 9.52 0.60
CA THR A 134 0.06 8.72 1.81
C THR A 134 1.02 9.12 2.92
N LEU A 135 2.31 9.23 2.63
CA LEU A 135 3.31 9.67 3.61
C LEU A 135 3.00 11.07 4.15
N PHE A 136 2.55 11.96 3.28
CA PHE A 136 2.16 13.32 3.67
C PHE A 136 0.95 13.30 4.62
N ILE A 137 -0.12 12.58 4.26
CA ILE A 137 -1.35 12.47 5.07
C ILE A 137 -1.09 11.76 6.40
N MET A 138 -0.27 10.70 6.39
CA MET A 138 0.06 9.91 7.58
C MET A 138 1.14 10.55 8.47
N SER A 139 1.74 11.67 8.05
CA SER A 139 2.77 12.37 8.81
C SER A 139 2.38 12.65 10.27
N PRO A 140 1.18 13.19 10.60
CA PRO A 140 0.78 13.39 11.99
C PRO A 140 0.66 12.08 12.78
N VAL A 141 0.20 11.00 12.15
CA VAL A 141 0.11 9.67 12.79
C VAL A 141 1.52 9.13 13.09
N MET A 142 2.45 9.26 12.14
CA MET A 142 3.85 8.86 12.33
C MET A 142 4.54 9.67 13.44
N THR A 143 4.23 10.97 13.55
CA THR A 143 4.74 11.79 14.64
C THR A 143 4.22 11.32 15.99
N GLN A 144 2.95 10.98 16.10
CA GLN A 144 2.37 10.42 17.33
C GLN A 144 3.03 9.08 17.69
N ILE A 145 3.20 8.16 16.73
CA ILE A 145 3.90 6.89 16.97
C ILE A 145 5.32 7.13 17.48
N ASN A 146 6.04 8.08 16.90
CA ASN A 146 7.40 8.41 17.35
C ASN A 146 7.42 8.91 18.78
N THR A 147 6.47 9.79 19.15
CA THR A 147 6.43 10.42 20.49
C THR A 147 5.91 9.45 21.55
N ASP A 148 4.85 8.68 21.22
CA ASP A 148 4.14 7.88 22.23
C ASP A 148 4.69 6.45 22.34
N CYS A 149 5.45 5.98 21.33
CA CYS A 149 5.97 4.62 21.29
C CYS A 149 7.50 4.57 21.19
N ILE A 150 8.08 5.16 20.12
CA ILE A 150 9.52 4.95 19.82
C ILE A 150 10.40 5.62 20.87
N GLN A 151 10.14 6.90 21.21
CA GLN A 151 10.96 7.62 22.18
C GLN A 151 10.94 7.03 23.59
N PRO A 152 9.77 6.65 24.19
CA PRO A 152 9.73 6.01 25.49
C PRO A 152 10.34 4.61 25.50
N TYR A 153 10.20 3.85 24.40
CA TYR A 153 10.83 2.54 24.25
C TYR A 153 12.36 2.64 24.20
N GLU A 154 12.91 3.60 23.42
CA GLU A 154 14.37 3.86 23.37
C GLU A 154 14.91 4.37 24.71
N ALA A 155 14.09 5.07 25.50
CA ALA A 155 14.45 5.52 26.85
C ALA A 155 14.41 4.39 27.90
N GLY A 156 13.88 3.21 27.54
CA GLY A 156 13.73 2.08 28.46
C GLY A 156 12.57 2.22 29.45
N GLU A 157 11.63 3.16 29.20
CA GLU A 157 10.49 3.44 30.05
C GLU A 157 9.31 2.49 29.79
N MET A 158 9.33 1.75 28.67
CA MET A 158 8.28 0.83 28.24
C MET A 158 8.82 -0.54 27.90
N THR A 159 8.02 -1.56 28.16
CA THR A 159 8.26 -2.93 27.68
C THR A 159 7.92 -3.03 26.18
N GLN A 160 8.41 -4.09 25.53
CA GLN A 160 8.13 -4.32 24.10
C GLN A 160 6.62 -4.46 23.81
N GLU A 161 5.87 -5.07 24.72
CA GLU A 161 4.42 -5.28 24.58
C GLU A 161 3.66 -3.95 24.71
N GLU A 162 4.02 -3.13 25.68
CA GLU A 162 3.45 -1.79 25.87
C GLU A 162 3.75 -0.87 24.69
N ALA A 163 4.98 -0.90 24.17
CA ALA A 163 5.38 -0.15 23.00
C ALA A 163 4.59 -0.54 21.76
N LEU A 164 4.35 -1.85 21.55
CA LEU A 164 3.53 -2.33 20.43
C LEU A 164 2.09 -1.81 20.53
N ASN A 165 1.49 -1.88 21.71
CA ASN A 165 0.13 -1.40 21.95
C ASN A 165 0.03 0.12 21.81
N ALA A 166 1.02 0.87 22.30
CA ALA A 166 1.11 2.32 22.13
C ALA A 166 1.25 2.73 20.67
N GLY A 167 2.06 2.01 19.88
CA GLY A 167 2.25 2.25 18.46
C GLY A 167 1.02 1.94 17.60
N LEU A 168 0.21 0.94 17.98
CA LEU A 168 -1.03 0.60 17.29
C LEU A 168 -2.15 1.63 17.53
N LYS A 169 -2.18 2.30 18.67
CA LYS A 169 -3.25 3.23 19.06
C LYS A 169 -3.45 4.40 18.09
N PRO A 170 -2.43 5.14 17.62
CA PRO A 170 -2.59 6.21 16.63
C PRO A 170 -3.14 5.69 15.30
N ILE A 171 -2.70 4.51 14.84
CA ILE A 171 -3.18 3.87 13.60
C ILE A 171 -4.66 3.49 13.75
N ARG A 172 -5.05 2.87 14.84
CA ARG A 172 -6.45 2.53 15.14
C ARG A 172 -7.34 3.77 15.20
N THR A 173 -6.85 4.83 15.81
CA THR A 173 -7.55 6.12 15.90
C THR A 173 -7.76 6.72 14.51
N PHE A 174 -6.74 6.67 13.64
CA PHE A 174 -6.86 7.11 12.25
C PHE A 174 -7.90 6.28 11.50
N MET A 175 -7.81 4.95 11.53
CA MET A 175 -8.78 4.07 10.87
C MET A 175 -10.21 4.33 11.36
N PHE A 176 -10.42 4.45 12.67
CA PHE A 176 -11.74 4.71 13.24
C PHE A 176 -12.35 6.02 12.77
N LYS A 177 -11.56 7.10 12.71
CA LYS A 177 -12.01 8.42 12.22
C LYS A 177 -12.45 8.38 10.76
N GLN A 178 -11.81 7.57 9.94
CA GLN A 178 -12.08 7.48 8.51
C GLN A 178 -13.14 6.42 8.17
N THR A 179 -13.49 5.55 9.12
CA THR A 179 -14.46 4.47 8.88
C THR A 179 -15.88 4.92 9.18
N ASN A 180 -16.80 4.59 8.27
CA ASN A 180 -18.22 4.85 8.49
C ASN A 180 -18.75 3.94 9.60
N ARG A 181 -19.50 4.50 10.54
CA ARG A 181 -20.09 3.77 11.65
C ARG A 181 -20.98 2.58 11.23
N LYS A 182 -21.63 2.68 10.05
CA LYS A 182 -22.44 1.60 9.49
C LYS A 182 -21.59 0.37 9.16
N ASP A 183 -20.39 0.60 8.62
CA ASP A 183 -19.49 -0.49 8.23
C ASP A 183 -18.88 -1.15 9.46
N ILE A 184 -18.53 -0.38 10.50
CA ILE A 184 -18.08 -0.92 11.79
C ILE A 184 -19.20 -1.78 12.42
N LYS A 185 -20.43 -1.25 12.47
CA LYS A 185 -21.59 -1.97 13.02
C LYS A 185 -21.82 -3.29 12.30
N LEU A 186 -21.72 -3.32 10.98
CA LEU A 186 -21.86 -4.53 10.16
C LEU A 186 -20.88 -5.62 10.61
N PHE A 187 -19.58 -5.30 10.71
CA PHE A 187 -18.57 -6.29 11.08
C PHE A 187 -18.65 -6.71 12.54
N MET A 188 -19.05 -5.79 13.45
CA MET A 188 -19.30 -6.14 14.85
C MET A 188 -20.50 -7.08 15.00
N GLN A 189 -21.55 -6.88 14.21
CA GLN A 189 -22.71 -7.80 14.18
C GLN A 189 -22.31 -9.19 13.68
N ILE A 190 -21.50 -9.26 12.63
CA ILE A 190 -20.98 -10.53 12.09
C ILE A 190 -20.13 -11.26 13.16
N GLU A 191 -19.27 -10.52 13.89
CA GLU A 191 -18.41 -11.13 14.92
C GLU A 191 -19.20 -11.56 16.15
N SER A 192 -20.08 -10.70 16.66
CA SER A 192 -20.80 -10.94 17.93
C SER A 192 -22.05 -11.79 17.76
N GLN A 193 -22.53 -11.97 16.53
CA GLN A 193 -23.83 -12.59 16.22
C GLN A 193 -25.02 -11.95 16.94
N LYS A 194 -24.89 -10.68 17.32
CA LYS A 194 -25.91 -9.89 18.02
C LYS A 194 -26.33 -8.71 17.15
N ASP A 195 -27.63 -8.45 17.09
CA ASP A 195 -28.19 -7.37 16.28
C ASP A 195 -28.00 -5.97 16.87
N ASP A 196 -27.83 -5.88 18.18
CA ASP A 196 -27.73 -4.60 18.89
C ASP A 196 -26.33 -4.37 19.46
N VAL A 197 -25.47 -3.76 18.63
CA VAL A 197 -24.10 -3.40 18.99
C VAL A 197 -23.94 -1.89 18.89
N THR A 198 -23.64 -1.25 20.01
CA THR A 198 -23.33 0.18 20.08
C THR A 198 -21.84 0.42 19.88
N VAL A 199 -21.50 1.35 19.00
CA VAL A 199 -20.11 1.72 18.66
C VAL A 199 -19.84 3.10 19.25
N GLU A 200 -19.25 3.16 20.45
CA GLU A 200 -18.98 4.43 21.12
C GLU A 200 -17.48 4.79 21.15
N LYS A 201 -16.60 3.82 21.37
CA LYS A 201 -15.17 4.06 21.56
C LYS A 201 -14.31 3.16 20.67
N VAL A 202 -13.12 3.67 20.30
CA VAL A 202 -12.10 2.94 19.51
C VAL A 202 -11.60 1.71 20.26
N ASP A 203 -11.49 1.80 21.59
CA ASP A 203 -10.92 0.75 22.42
C ASP A 203 -11.83 -0.49 22.53
N ASP A 204 -13.14 -0.32 22.33
CA ASP A 204 -14.12 -1.40 22.38
C ASP A 204 -14.14 -2.27 21.11
N ILE A 205 -13.48 -1.81 20.03
CA ILE A 205 -13.50 -2.47 18.75
C ILE A 205 -12.21 -3.27 18.56
N LYS A 206 -12.32 -4.56 18.29
CA LYS A 206 -11.15 -5.38 17.93
C LYS A 206 -10.54 -4.93 16.60
N THR A 207 -9.21 -4.94 16.50
CA THR A 207 -8.50 -4.58 15.27
C THR A 207 -8.92 -5.45 14.09
N ALA A 208 -9.23 -6.72 14.32
CA ALA A 208 -9.73 -7.66 13.31
C ALA A 208 -11.08 -7.25 12.68
N VAL A 209 -11.91 -6.50 13.41
CA VAL A 209 -13.17 -5.91 12.93
C VAL A 209 -12.92 -4.58 12.25
N LEU A 210 -12.04 -3.77 12.83
CA LEU A 210 -11.77 -2.41 12.35
C LEU A 210 -11.11 -2.38 10.95
N ILE A 211 -10.15 -3.28 10.68
CA ILE A 211 -9.43 -3.32 9.40
C ILE A 211 -10.39 -3.56 8.22
N PRO A 212 -11.22 -4.62 8.18
CA PRO A 212 -12.12 -4.82 7.05
C PRO A 212 -13.20 -3.74 6.94
N ALA A 213 -13.71 -3.23 8.07
CA ALA A 213 -14.65 -2.12 8.08
C ALA A 213 -14.04 -0.85 7.46
N PHE A 214 -12.80 -0.53 7.82
CA PHE A 214 -12.02 0.57 7.25
C PHE A 214 -11.84 0.40 5.74
N MET A 215 -11.40 -0.77 5.29
CA MET A 215 -11.18 -1.05 3.87
C MET A 215 -12.44 -0.84 3.02
N ILE A 216 -13.59 -1.33 3.48
CA ILE A 216 -14.86 -1.14 2.77
C ILE A 216 -15.26 0.34 2.75
N SER A 217 -15.09 1.04 3.86
CA SER A 217 -15.37 2.47 3.96
C SER A 217 -14.48 3.30 3.05
N GLU A 218 -13.17 2.98 2.97
CA GLU A 218 -12.21 3.63 2.07
C GLU A 218 -12.56 3.39 0.60
N LEU A 219 -12.88 2.14 0.24
CA LEU A 219 -13.33 1.82 -1.12
C LEU A 219 -14.60 2.56 -1.48
N ARG A 220 -15.62 2.56 -0.61
CA ARG A 220 -16.86 3.30 -0.84
C ARG A 220 -16.59 4.78 -1.09
N THR A 221 -15.80 5.40 -0.24
CA THR A 221 -15.45 6.83 -0.36
C THR A 221 -14.69 7.10 -1.66
N ALA A 222 -13.72 6.24 -2.00
CA ALA A 222 -12.96 6.34 -3.24
C ALA A 222 -13.85 6.21 -4.49
N PHE A 223 -14.82 5.28 -4.47
CA PHE A 223 -15.79 5.13 -5.56
C PHE A 223 -16.71 6.36 -5.70
N ILE A 224 -17.17 6.93 -4.60
CA ILE A 224 -17.99 8.16 -4.63
C ILE A 224 -17.19 9.32 -5.25
N ILE A 225 -15.95 9.53 -4.79
CA ILE A 225 -15.07 10.57 -5.33
C ILE A 225 -14.77 10.30 -6.80
N GLY A 226 -14.41 9.07 -7.15
CA GLY A 226 -14.13 8.65 -8.52
C GLY A 226 -15.32 8.87 -9.46
N PHE A 227 -16.52 8.55 -9.01
CA PHE A 227 -17.74 8.79 -9.75
C PHE A 227 -17.98 10.29 -10.00
N LEU A 228 -17.81 11.13 -8.98
CA LEU A 228 -17.94 12.58 -9.11
C LEU A 228 -16.94 13.17 -10.12
N ILE A 229 -15.70 12.66 -10.09
CA ILE A 229 -14.68 13.05 -11.07
C ILE A 229 -15.08 12.61 -12.48
N TYR A 230 -15.72 11.45 -12.62
CA TYR A 230 -16.11 10.91 -13.93
C TYR A 230 -17.24 11.70 -14.60
N LEU A 231 -18.14 12.32 -13.82
CA LEU A 231 -19.34 13.01 -14.33
C LEU A 231 -19.04 14.06 -15.43
N PRO A 232 -18.14 15.04 -15.26
CA PRO A 232 -17.87 16.04 -16.29
C PRO A 232 -17.33 15.41 -17.59
N PHE A 233 -16.58 14.33 -17.48
CA PHE A 233 -16.00 13.66 -18.64
C PHE A 233 -17.04 12.83 -19.43
N ILE A 234 -18.04 12.24 -18.73
CA ILE A 234 -19.17 11.58 -19.41
C ILE A 234 -19.97 12.58 -20.22
N ILE A 235 -20.19 13.79 -19.71
CA ILE A 235 -20.92 14.83 -20.46
C ILE A 235 -20.19 15.15 -21.77
N ILE A 236 -18.86 15.27 -21.75
CA ILE A 236 -18.06 15.49 -22.96
C ILE A 236 -18.23 14.32 -23.94
N ASP A 237 -18.17 13.07 -23.44
CA ASP A 237 -18.37 11.89 -24.29
C ASP A 237 -19.74 11.89 -24.96
N MET A 238 -20.79 12.23 -24.21
CA MET A 238 -22.16 12.29 -24.72
C MET A 238 -22.33 13.37 -25.81
N VAL A 239 -21.78 14.56 -25.58
CA VAL A 239 -21.83 15.65 -26.56
C VAL A 239 -21.11 15.29 -27.83
N VAL A 240 -19.89 14.76 -27.72
CA VAL A 240 -19.08 14.34 -28.90
C VAL A 240 -19.77 13.18 -29.63
N ALA A 241 -20.29 12.20 -28.90
CA ALA A 241 -21.01 11.07 -29.54
C ALA A 241 -22.25 11.54 -30.29
N SER A 242 -23.05 12.44 -29.70
CA SER A 242 -24.27 13.00 -30.32
C SER A 242 -23.94 13.77 -31.60
N THR A 243 -22.87 14.59 -31.57
CA THR A 243 -22.45 15.35 -32.77
C THR A 243 -21.96 14.44 -33.88
N LEU A 244 -21.13 13.43 -33.59
CA LEU A 244 -20.63 12.49 -34.57
C LEU A 244 -21.76 11.67 -35.21
N MET A 245 -22.71 11.18 -34.39
CA MET A 245 -23.87 10.45 -34.90
C MET A 245 -24.73 11.32 -35.81
N SER A 246 -24.94 12.61 -35.47
CA SER A 246 -25.70 13.56 -36.32
C SER A 246 -25.04 13.79 -37.67
N MET A 247 -23.71 13.72 -37.75
CA MET A 247 -22.95 13.85 -38.99
C MET A 247 -22.86 12.53 -39.80
N GLY A 248 -23.50 11.45 -39.30
CA GLY A 248 -23.45 10.12 -39.96
C GLY A 248 -22.15 9.36 -39.79
N MET A 249 -21.25 9.81 -38.92
CA MET A 249 -19.94 9.19 -38.70
C MET A 249 -19.99 8.05 -37.67
N MET A 250 -20.83 7.02 -37.92
CA MET A 250 -21.05 5.91 -36.98
C MET A 250 -19.84 4.96 -36.80
N MET A 251 -18.89 4.95 -37.73
CA MET A 251 -17.74 4.04 -37.64
C MET A 251 -16.59 4.57 -36.76
N LEU A 252 -16.59 5.83 -36.40
CA LEU A 252 -15.54 6.40 -35.53
C LEU A 252 -15.91 6.23 -34.05
N PRO A 253 -15.02 5.67 -33.24
CA PRO A 253 -15.28 5.53 -31.80
C PRO A 253 -15.30 6.92 -31.13
N PRO A 254 -16.43 7.34 -30.54
CA PRO A 254 -16.58 8.68 -29.94
C PRO A 254 -15.57 8.99 -28.85
N THR A 255 -15.17 7.97 -28.08
CA THR A 255 -14.21 8.08 -26.98
C THR A 255 -12.82 8.53 -27.45
N THR A 256 -12.39 8.13 -28.66
CA THR A 256 -11.10 8.54 -29.21
C THR A 256 -11.13 10.02 -29.61
N ILE A 257 -12.26 10.48 -30.14
CA ILE A 257 -12.44 11.89 -30.56
C ILE A 257 -12.62 12.81 -29.35
N SER A 258 -13.27 12.33 -28.28
CA SER A 258 -13.51 13.12 -27.07
C SER A 258 -12.24 13.28 -26.19
N MET A 259 -11.26 12.36 -26.30
CA MET A 259 -10.06 12.36 -25.45
C MET A 259 -9.30 13.69 -25.45
N PRO A 260 -8.98 14.34 -26.61
CA PRO A 260 -8.30 15.62 -26.63
C PRO A 260 -9.07 16.72 -25.88
N PHE A 261 -10.39 16.75 -25.99
CA PHE A 261 -11.23 17.72 -25.29
C PHE A 261 -11.23 17.49 -23.78
N LYS A 262 -11.24 16.25 -23.33
CA LYS A 262 -11.13 15.89 -21.90
C LYS A 262 -9.80 16.35 -21.33
N ILE A 263 -8.70 16.07 -22.03
CA ILE A 263 -7.36 16.49 -21.59
C ILE A 263 -7.26 18.01 -21.56
N LEU A 264 -7.77 18.70 -22.57
CA LEU A 264 -7.77 20.16 -22.62
C LEU A 264 -8.55 20.76 -21.44
N LEU A 265 -9.77 20.27 -21.20
CA LEU A 265 -10.59 20.72 -20.05
C LEU A 265 -9.87 20.47 -18.73
N PHE A 266 -9.26 19.30 -18.56
CA PHE A 266 -8.54 18.93 -17.34
C PHE A 266 -7.34 19.85 -17.07
N VAL A 267 -6.58 20.20 -18.13
CA VAL A 267 -5.45 21.13 -18.03
C VAL A 267 -5.93 22.57 -17.73
N LEU A 268 -6.96 23.04 -18.43
CA LEU A 268 -7.51 24.39 -18.22
C LEU A 268 -8.10 24.57 -16.81
N ALA A 269 -8.68 23.53 -16.24
CA ALA A 269 -9.24 23.55 -14.88
C ALA A 269 -8.21 23.34 -13.78
N ASP A 270 -6.91 23.23 -14.09
CA ASP A 270 -5.86 22.79 -13.14
C ASP A 270 -6.27 21.50 -12.40
N GLY A 271 -6.69 20.50 -13.17
CA GLY A 271 -7.36 19.31 -12.66
C GLY A 271 -6.50 18.49 -11.70
N TRP A 272 -5.15 18.48 -11.87
CA TRP A 272 -4.28 17.77 -10.91
C TRP A 272 -4.34 18.40 -9.52
N ASN A 273 -4.21 19.72 -9.42
CA ASN A 273 -4.26 20.44 -8.15
C ASN A 273 -5.65 20.30 -7.50
N LEU A 274 -6.70 20.41 -8.31
CA LEU A 274 -8.07 20.29 -7.83
C LEU A 274 -8.36 18.89 -7.27
N VAL A 275 -8.03 17.83 -8.02
CA VAL A 275 -8.31 16.44 -7.60
C VAL A 275 -7.46 16.07 -6.39
N ILE A 276 -6.14 16.29 -6.43
CA ILE A 276 -5.24 15.96 -5.32
C ILE A 276 -5.62 16.75 -4.08
N GLY A 277 -5.86 18.06 -4.22
CA GLY A 277 -6.25 18.92 -3.11
C GLY A 277 -7.56 18.48 -2.44
N GLN A 278 -8.58 18.09 -3.24
CA GLN A 278 -9.83 17.59 -2.68
C GLN A 278 -9.66 16.22 -2.01
N VAL A 279 -8.92 15.29 -2.62
CA VAL A 279 -8.65 13.98 -2.02
C VAL A 279 -7.93 14.12 -0.68
N VAL A 280 -6.90 14.96 -0.59
CA VAL A 280 -6.18 15.21 0.66
C VAL A 280 -7.11 15.81 1.72
N LYS A 281 -7.95 16.80 1.35
CA LYS A 281 -8.91 17.42 2.27
C LYS A 281 -9.94 16.45 2.85
N THR A 282 -10.21 15.32 2.21
CA THR A 282 -11.16 14.33 2.74
C THR A 282 -10.63 13.58 3.97
N PHE A 283 -9.35 13.70 4.30
CA PHE A 283 -8.73 13.05 5.47
C PHE A 283 -8.62 13.98 6.68
N TYR A 284 -8.77 15.28 6.46
CA TYR A 284 -8.75 16.33 7.49
C TYR A 284 -10.15 16.90 7.70
#